data_b40b9060d2508e2b8b720a5ad648322d
#
_entry.id   b40b9060d2508e2b8b720a5ad648322d
#
_cell.length_a   1.000
_cell.length_b   1.000
_cell.length_c   1.000
_cell.angle_alpha   90.00
_cell.angle_beta   90.00
_cell.angle_gamma   90.00
#
_symmetry.space_group_name_H-M   'P 1'
#
loop_
_entity.id
_entity.type
_entity.pdbx_description
1 polymer ?
#
loop_
_entity_poly.entity_id
_entity_poly.type
_entity_poly.pdbx_seq_one_letter_code
_entity_poly.pdbx_strand_id
1 'polypeptide(L)'
;MGEKKIVVVQLSGGNDYLNCVIPYDNPHYVDNRPNVRITEDRVIPIGDGLGFNPVMSLIKDLYDQGKVAVIHGVGYPEPNRSHFRSMDIWHTAEPTKVGNEGWLGNAINQMYPKHDNVVAAVNFGAGLPRALVSHGAPVASVTDLNTYGLMNHVSELDQRNEALQAFKDMYSQAIGSGPVMDYLSQTGLDALKGAEIIGGVTDKYSSDVEYAENSFAKSMKGAAQILQADIGTRICYTQHGSFDAHTNGIALQEGLLTDVSGGIYDFYDDMKRANKSDDVIMFVFTEFGRRVKDNGNGTDHGSGGVAFVIGDQVDGGQY
;
A
#
# COMPACT_ATOMS: atom_id res chain seq x y z
N MET A 1 14.38 8.24 -19.13
CA MET A 1 13.62 8.19 -17.89
C MET A 1 12.41 7.32 -18.16
N GLY A 2 12.24 6.27 -17.38
CA GLY A 2 11.06 5.40 -17.44
C GLY A 2 9.81 6.13 -16.93
N GLU A 3 8.66 5.52 -17.11
CA GLU A 3 7.41 6.03 -16.54
C GLU A 3 7.42 5.85 -15.02
N LYS A 4 7.15 6.93 -14.28
CA LYS A 4 7.15 6.90 -12.81
C LYS A 4 6.03 6.04 -12.26
N LYS A 5 6.33 5.28 -11.22
CA LYS A 5 5.46 4.30 -10.58
C LYS A 5 5.35 4.60 -9.09
N ILE A 6 4.21 4.35 -8.51
CA ILE A 6 3.99 4.51 -7.06
C ILE A 6 3.54 3.18 -6.45
N VAL A 7 4.12 2.84 -5.31
CA VAL A 7 3.65 1.78 -4.43
C VAL A 7 3.07 2.43 -3.17
N VAL A 8 1.78 2.29 -2.97
CA VAL A 8 1.10 2.81 -1.79
C VAL A 8 1.00 1.71 -0.75
N VAL A 9 1.49 2.00 0.44
CA VAL A 9 1.48 1.10 1.61
C VAL A 9 0.60 1.71 2.68
N GLN A 10 -0.57 1.14 2.90
CA GLN A 10 -1.50 1.56 3.94
C GLN A 10 -1.27 0.75 5.22
N LEU A 11 -0.98 1.42 6.33
CA LEU A 11 -0.89 0.83 7.66
C LEU A 11 -2.26 1.00 8.34
N SER A 12 -3.13 -0.01 8.26
CA SER A 12 -4.50 0.09 8.76
C SER A 12 -4.60 -0.14 10.27
N GLY A 13 -5.25 0.77 10.97
CA GLY A 13 -5.49 0.70 12.40
C GLY A 13 -4.91 1.86 13.20
N GLY A 14 -4.36 2.89 12.57
CA GLY A 14 -3.78 4.04 13.26
C GLY A 14 -2.41 3.69 13.88
N ASN A 15 -1.39 3.65 13.05
CA ASN A 15 -0.01 3.39 13.49
C ASN A 15 0.42 4.34 14.60
N ASP A 16 0.99 3.81 15.68
CA ASP A 16 1.51 4.61 16.77
C ASP A 16 2.77 5.37 16.36
N TYR A 17 2.58 6.59 15.85
CA TYR A 17 3.62 7.48 15.40
C TYR A 17 4.76 7.62 16.41
N LEU A 18 4.42 7.88 17.68
CA LEU A 18 5.42 8.15 18.72
C LEU A 18 6.21 6.91 19.16
N ASN A 19 5.79 5.71 18.78
CA ASN A 19 6.54 4.47 18.92
C ASN A 19 7.08 3.94 17.58
N CYS A 20 6.84 4.67 16.49
CA CYS A 20 7.44 4.43 15.18
C CYS A 20 8.65 5.35 14.96
N VAL A 21 8.45 6.68 15.15
CA VAL A 21 9.48 7.71 15.18
C VAL A 21 9.46 8.35 16.56
N ILE A 22 10.42 7.98 17.39
CA ILE A 22 10.41 8.14 18.84
C ILE A 22 11.13 9.42 19.22
N PRO A 23 10.46 10.40 19.88
CA PRO A 23 11.13 11.58 20.45
C PRO A 23 11.71 11.24 21.82
N TYR A 24 12.76 10.42 21.87
CA TYR A 24 13.27 9.75 23.06
C TYR A 24 13.82 10.70 24.12
N ASP A 25 14.28 11.89 23.75
CA ASP A 25 14.78 12.93 24.68
C ASP A 25 13.69 13.92 25.10
N ASN A 26 12.46 13.81 24.56
CA ASN A 26 11.37 14.71 24.87
C ASN A 26 10.67 14.31 26.18
N PRO A 27 10.68 15.18 27.22
CA PRO A 27 10.06 14.85 28.50
C PRO A 27 8.55 14.57 28.39
N HIS A 28 7.84 15.18 27.46
CA HIS A 28 6.41 14.90 27.26
C HIS A 28 6.16 13.47 26.75
N TYR A 29 7.04 12.91 25.94
CA TYR A 29 6.96 11.50 25.57
C TYR A 29 7.18 10.59 26.76
N VAL A 30 8.23 10.87 27.56
CA VAL A 30 8.60 10.07 28.73
C VAL A 30 7.50 10.10 29.80
N ASP A 31 6.98 11.29 30.12
CA ASP A 31 6.01 11.50 31.18
C ASP A 31 4.60 10.95 30.84
N ASN A 32 4.22 11.01 29.56
CA ASN A 32 2.90 10.55 29.13
C ASN A 32 2.86 9.06 28.72
N ARG A 33 4.01 8.39 28.61
CA ARG A 33 4.08 6.98 28.23
C ARG A 33 4.87 6.11 29.22
N PRO A 34 4.51 6.13 30.51
CA PRO A 34 5.24 5.35 31.52
C PRO A 34 5.23 3.84 31.24
N ASN A 35 4.21 3.31 30.55
CA ASN A 35 4.02 1.87 30.33
C ASN A 35 4.38 1.42 28.91
N VAL A 36 4.26 2.27 27.89
CA VAL A 36 4.41 1.86 26.47
C VAL A 36 5.52 2.61 25.73
N ARG A 37 6.36 3.35 26.44
CA ARG A 37 7.51 4.02 25.82
C ARG A 37 8.59 3.01 25.42
N ILE A 38 9.28 3.31 24.35
CA ILE A 38 10.55 2.69 23.99
C ILE A 38 11.65 3.48 24.71
N THR A 39 12.51 2.81 25.47
CA THR A 39 13.59 3.46 26.21
C THR A 39 14.74 3.87 25.28
N GLU A 40 15.45 4.95 25.63
CA GLU A 40 16.51 5.55 24.80
C GLU A 40 17.57 4.54 24.34
N ASP A 41 17.95 3.61 25.23
CA ASP A 41 18.94 2.56 24.96
C ASP A 41 18.51 1.57 23.84
N ARG A 42 17.22 1.54 23.51
CA ARG A 42 16.65 0.69 22.45
C ARG A 42 16.42 1.43 21.13
N VAL A 43 16.37 2.75 21.16
CA VAL A 43 16.04 3.57 20.00
C VAL A 43 17.19 3.57 18.98
N ILE A 44 16.87 3.58 17.69
CA ILE A 44 17.83 3.77 16.60
C ILE A 44 17.85 5.26 16.22
N PRO A 45 18.86 6.06 16.65
CA PRO A 45 18.86 7.51 16.44
C PRO A 45 18.86 7.92 14.96
N ILE A 46 18.10 9.00 14.64
CA ILE A 46 18.06 9.63 13.31
C ILE A 46 18.39 11.14 13.35
N GLY A 47 18.80 11.64 14.51
CA GLY A 47 19.11 13.06 14.75
C GLY A 47 17.97 13.82 15.42
N ASP A 48 18.25 15.04 15.87
CA ASP A 48 17.29 16.00 16.45
C ASP A 48 16.44 15.44 17.62
N GLY A 49 17.02 14.56 18.45
CA GLY A 49 16.32 13.92 19.56
C GLY A 49 15.27 12.88 19.13
N LEU A 50 15.27 12.48 17.86
CA LEU A 50 14.37 11.50 17.28
C LEU A 50 15.10 10.21 16.92
N GLY A 51 14.36 9.12 16.92
CA GLY A 51 14.88 7.83 16.46
C GLY A 51 13.79 6.88 16.01
N PHE A 52 14.16 5.90 15.21
CA PHE A 52 13.29 4.83 14.81
C PHE A 52 13.10 3.78 15.90
N ASN A 53 11.97 3.10 15.84
CA ASN A 53 11.74 1.89 16.64
C ASN A 53 12.88 0.88 16.41
N PRO A 54 13.32 0.12 17.44
CA PRO A 54 14.46 -0.80 17.35
C PRO A 54 14.35 -1.84 16.23
N VAL A 55 13.14 -2.19 15.80
CA VAL A 55 12.91 -3.17 14.72
C VAL A 55 12.95 -2.57 13.31
N MET A 56 13.16 -1.26 13.19
CA MET A 56 13.20 -0.55 11.90
C MET A 56 14.61 -0.33 11.35
N SER A 57 15.57 -1.21 11.69
CA SER A 57 16.97 -1.07 11.25
C SER A 57 17.11 -1.03 9.72
N LEU A 58 16.32 -1.80 8.99
CA LEU A 58 16.34 -1.82 7.52
C LEU A 58 15.81 -0.51 6.90
N ILE A 59 14.81 0.12 7.52
CA ILE A 59 14.38 1.47 7.14
C ILE A 59 15.47 2.50 7.48
N LYS A 60 16.18 2.31 8.61
CA LYS A 60 17.32 3.17 8.97
C LYS A 60 18.44 3.08 7.93
N ASP A 61 18.73 1.90 7.42
CA ASP A 61 19.73 1.72 6.36
C ASP A 61 19.38 2.51 5.09
N LEU A 62 18.10 2.54 4.71
CA LEU A 62 17.63 3.37 3.59
C LEU A 62 17.64 4.87 3.93
N TYR A 63 17.32 5.22 5.18
CA TYR A 63 17.38 6.60 5.66
C TYR A 63 18.80 7.17 5.60
N ASP A 64 19.79 6.40 6.03
CA ASP A 64 21.21 6.81 5.99
C ASP A 64 21.74 6.97 4.55
N GLN A 65 21.11 6.31 3.61
CA GLN A 65 21.38 6.48 2.18
C GLN A 65 20.65 7.69 1.56
N GLY A 66 19.89 8.45 2.35
CA GLY A 66 19.09 9.59 1.86
C GLY A 66 17.87 9.17 1.04
N LYS A 67 17.35 7.95 1.23
CA LYS A 67 16.25 7.38 0.44
C LYS A 67 14.90 7.44 1.15
N VAL A 68 14.83 7.95 2.38
CA VAL A 68 13.61 8.02 3.18
C VAL A 68 13.36 9.44 3.63
N ALA A 69 12.23 10.02 3.23
CA ALA A 69 11.67 11.22 3.80
C ALA A 69 10.64 10.85 4.87
N VAL A 70 10.85 11.33 6.09
CA VAL A 70 9.94 11.18 7.23
C VAL A 70 9.12 12.46 7.34
N ILE A 71 7.80 12.35 7.14
CA ILE A 71 6.88 13.49 7.17
C ILE A 71 6.08 13.43 8.47
N HIS A 72 6.32 14.42 9.35
CA HIS A 72 5.78 14.46 10.69
C HIS A 72 4.41 15.14 10.76
N GLY A 73 3.60 14.73 11.75
CA GLY A 73 2.36 15.42 12.07
C GLY A 73 1.29 15.38 10.97
N VAL A 74 1.36 14.39 10.09
CA VAL A 74 0.46 14.27 8.94
C VAL A 74 -0.96 13.99 9.41
N GLY A 75 -1.92 14.74 8.89
CA GLY A 75 -3.32 14.61 9.24
C GLY A 75 -4.19 15.56 8.43
N TYR A 76 -5.39 15.85 8.92
CA TYR A 76 -6.33 16.79 8.29
C TYR A 76 -7.05 17.62 9.37
N PRO A 77 -7.61 18.81 9.01
CA PRO A 77 -8.35 19.65 9.95
C PRO A 77 -9.55 18.93 10.56
N GLU A 78 -9.85 19.22 11.83
CA GLU A 78 -10.97 18.61 12.58
C GLU A 78 -10.92 17.06 12.53
N PRO A 79 -9.86 16.44 13.06
CA PRO A 79 -9.59 15.02 12.86
C PRO A 79 -10.70 14.14 13.46
N ASN A 80 -11.20 13.21 12.67
CA ASN A 80 -12.13 12.19 13.10
C ASN A 80 -11.35 10.96 13.58
N ARG A 81 -11.76 10.41 14.74
CA ARG A 81 -11.09 9.24 15.33
C ARG A 81 -11.77 7.91 15.00
N SER A 82 -12.68 7.90 14.03
CA SER A 82 -13.22 6.67 13.45
C SER A 82 -12.34 6.20 12.32
N HIS A 83 -11.87 4.97 12.37
CA HIS A 83 -11.10 4.35 11.30
C HIS A 83 -11.81 4.48 9.95
N PHE A 84 -13.10 4.17 9.91
CA PHE A 84 -13.90 4.24 8.68
C PHE A 84 -13.89 5.63 8.04
N ARG A 85 -14.19 6.68 8.85
CA ARG A 85 -14.26 8.03 8.31
C ARG A 85 -12.87 8.58 7.97
N SER A 86 -11.88 8.33 8.81
CA SER A 86 -10.51 8.80 8.56
C SER A 86 -9.93 8.15 7.32
N MET A 87 -10.10 6.83 7.18
CA MET A 87 -9.63 6.13 5.98
C MET A 87 -10.39 6.60 4.72
N ASP A 88 -11.70 6.87 4.82
CA ASP A 88 -12.47 7.45 3.74
C ASP A 88 -11.89 8.80 3.28
N ILE A 89 -11.51 9.67 4.22
CA ILE A 89 -10.87 10.97 3.93
C ILE A 89 -9.53 10.76 3.21
N TRP A 90 -8.68 9.87 3.70
CA TRP A 90 -7.41 9.55 3.07
C TRP A 90 -7.57 8.98 1.66
N HIS A 91 -8.59 8.13 1.46
CA HIS A 91 -8.86 7.51 0.16
C HIS A 91 -9.44 8.49 -0.86
N THR A 92 -10.21 9.46 -0.43
CA THR A 92 -10.91 10.39 -1.32
C THR A 92 -10.28 11.78 -1.39
N ALA A 93 -9.40 12.13 -0.45
CA ALA A 93 -8.88 13.48 -0.23
C ALA A 93 -9.98 14.53 0.03
N GLU A 94 -11.13 14.11 0.61
CA GLU A 94 -12.31 14.94 0.85
C GLU A 94 -12.63 15.04 2.36
N PRO A 95 -11.95 15.94 3.11
CA PRO A 95 -12.13 16.02 4.55
C PRO A 95 -13.51 16.58 4.97
N THR A 96 -14.13 17.42 4.15
CA THR A 96 -15.35 18.14 4.48
C THR A 96 -16.65 17.46 4.06
N LYS A 97 -16.58 16.48 3.16
CA LYS A 97 -17.75 15.72 2.66
C LYS A 97 -17.41 14.24 2.51
N VAL A 98 -18.41 13.41 2.30
CA VAL A 98 -18.21 12.02 1.90
C VAL A 98 -17.89 11.98 0.41
N GLY A 99 -16.65 11.60 0.07
CA GLY A 99 -16.23 11.47 -1.32
C GLY A 99 -16.74 10.16 -1.94
N ASN A 100 -17.03 10.19 -3.23
CA ASN A 100 -17.49 9.02 -3.98
C ASN A 100 -16.37 8.34 -4.76
N GLU A 101 -15.31 9.07 -5.09
CA GLU A 101 -14.19 8.61 -5.89
C GLU A 101 -12.87 8.75 -5.14
N GLY A 102 -11.98 7.81 -5.37
CA GLY A 102 -10.65 7.80 -4.80
C GLY A 102 -9.65 8.64 -5.59
N TRP A 103 -8.70 9.25 -4.90
CA TRP A 103 -7.71 10.11 -5.54
C TRP A 103 -6.79 9.36 -6.52
N LEU A 104 -6.48 8.08 -6.25
CA LEU A 104 -5.70 7.23 -7.16
C LEU A 104 -6.52 6.83 -8.39
N GLY A 105 -7.82 6.50 -8.22
CA GLY A 105 -8.72 6.24 -9.33
C GLY A 105 -8.82 7.45 -10.27
N ASN A 106 -8.94 8.65 -9.72
CA ASN A 106 -8.93 9.89 -10.49
C ASN A 106 -7.59 10.12 -11.20
N ALA A 107 -6.46 9.78 -10.56
CA ALA A 107 -5.15 9.85 -11.20
C ALA A 107 -5.03 8.87 -12.38
N ILE A 108 -5.58 7.66 -12.28
CA ILE A 108 -5.65 6.68 -13.38
C ILE A 108 -6.41 7.28 -14.57
N ASN A 109 -7.59 7.86 -14.33
CA ASN A 109 -8.38 8.49 -15.37
C ASN A 109 -7.67 9.65 -16.08
N GLN A 110 -6.86 10.43 -15.34
CA GLN A 110 -6.05 11.49 -15.93
C GLN A 110 -4.88 10.95 -16.76
N MET A 111 -4.24 9.88 -16.31
CA MET A 111 -3.14 9.24 -17.04
C MET A 111 -3.62 8.50 -18.28
N TYR A 112 -4.79 7.88 -18.21
CA TYR A 112 -5.36 7.02 -19.25
C TYR A 112 -6.81 7.42 -19.60
N PRO A 113 -7.02 8.62 -20.20
CA PRO A 113 -8.38 9.14 -20.48
C PRO A 113 -9.17 8.31 -21.49
N LYS A 114 -8.54 7.39 -22.19
CA LYS A 114 -9.18 6.43 -23.09
C LYS A 114 -9.51 5.10 -22.43
N HIS A 115 -9.13 4.92 -21.15
CA HIS A 115 -9.31 3.68 -20.40
C HIS A 115 -8.73 2.44 -21.09
N ASP A 116 -7.65 2.60 -21.87
CA ASP A 116 -7.05 1.56 -22.70
C ASP A 116 -6.03 0.69 -21.93
N ASN A 117 -5.62 1.11 -20.74
CA ASN A 117 -4.73 0.35 -19.85
C ASN A 117 -5.52 -0.28 -18.70
N VAL A 118 -5.92 -1.54 -18.86
CA VAL A 118 -6.71 -2.29 -17.86
C VAL A 118 -5.92 -2.76 -16.66
N VAL A 119 -4.60 -2.59 -16.66
CA VAL A 119 -3.68 -2.96 -15.56
C VAL A 119 -2.90 -1.74 -15.04
N ALA A 120 -3.40 -0.54 -15.30
CA ALA A 120 -2.78 0.71 -14.83
C ALA A 120 -2.55 0.73 -13.32
N ALA A 121 -3.44 0.09 -12.56
CA ALA A 121 -3.28 -0.11 -11.13
C ALA A 121 -3.57 -1.56 -10.72
N VAL A 122 -2.80 -2.05 -9.74
CA VAL A 122 -2.98 -3.37 -9.13
C VAL A 122 -3.03 -3.20 -7.62
N ASN A 123 -4.10 -3.72 -7.01
CA ASN A 123 -4.23 -3.83 -5.56
C ASN A 123 -3.84 -5.24 -5.10
N PHE A 124 -3.01 -5.33 -4.07
CA PHE A 124 -2.65 -6.59 -3.41
C PHE A 124 -3.45 -6.74 -2.13
N GLY A 125 -4.55 -7.49 -2.17
CA GLY A 125 -5.44 -7.72 -1.03
C GLY A 125 -6.84 -8.11 -1.46
N ALA A 126 -7.67 -8.48 -0.49
CA ALA A 126 -9.08 -8.76 -0.72
C ALA A 126 -9.88 -7.46 -0.86
N GLY A 127 -10.71 -7.38 -1.89
CA GLY A 127 -11.52 -6.19 -2.18
C GLY A 127 -10.76 -5.09 -2.90
N LEU A 128 -11.41 -3.96 -3.10
CA LEU A 128 -10.84 -2.80 -3.77
C LEU A 128 -10.85 -1.59 -2.82
N PRO A 129 -9.68 -1.06 -2.41
CA PRO A 129 -9.61 0.15 -1.60
C PRO A 129 -10.31 1.33 -2.31
N ARG A 130 -11.08 2.12 -1.54
CA ARG A 130 -11.78 3.28 -2.11
C ARG A 130 -10.83 4.27 -2.81
N ALA A 131 -9.57 4.35 -2.40
CA ALA A 131 -8.55 5.17 -3.04
C ALA A 131 -8.41 4.89 -4.55
N LEU A 132 -8.65 3.65 -4.97
CA LEU A 132 -8.54 3.20 -6.36
C LEU A 132 -9.88 3.24 -7.13
N VAL A 133 -11.00 3.54 -6.45
CA VAL A 133 -12.33 3.54 -7.06
C VAL A 133 -12.58 4.87 -7.76
N SER A 134 -12.77 4.85 -9.08
CA SER A 134 -13.30 5.98 -9.86
C SER A 134 -14.02 5.45 -11.10
N HIS A 135 -14.98 6.21 -11.58
CA HIS A 135 -15.76 5.80 -12.75
C HIS A 135 -14.84 5.62 -13.97
N GLY A 136 -14.88 4.43 -14.57
CA GLY A 136 -14.09 4.10 -15.77
C GLY A 136 -12.61 3.77 -15.50
N ALA A 137 -12.12 3.80 -14.25
CA ALA A 137 -10.75 3.40 -13.92
C ALA A 137 -10.68 1.88 -13.69
N PRO A 138 -10.13 1.08 -14.60
CA PRO A 138 -9.96 -0.34 -14.37
C PRO A 138 -8.81 -0.59 -13.38
N VAL A 139 -9.06 -1.43 -12.39
CA VAL A 139 -8.08 -1.83 -11.36
C VAL A 139 -8.18 -3.33 -11.14
N ALA A 140 -7.05 -4.03 -11.20
CA ALA A 140 -6.98 -5.42 -10.82
C ALA A 140 -6.79 -5.56 -9.30
N SER A 141 -7.57 -6.42 -8.64
CA SER A 141 -7.39 -6.77 -7.23
C SER A 141 -6.92 -8.22 -7.13
N VAL A 142 -5.72 -8.42 -6.59
CA VAL A 142 -4.99 -9.69 -6.61
C VAL A 142 -4.70 -10.12 -5.18
N THR A 143 -5.10 -11.31 -4.80
CA THR A 143 -4.71 -11.92 -3.52
C THR A 143 -3.46 -12.78 -3.65
N ASP A 144 -3.30 -13.46 -4.79
CA ASP A 144 -2.13 -14.27 -5.12
C ASP A 144 -1.97 -14.29 -6.65
N LEU A 145 -0.80 -13.87 -7.13
CA LEU A 145 -0.49 -13.83 -8.56
C LEU A 145 -0.46 -15.23 -9.22
N ASN A 146 -0.08 -16.26 -8.46
CA ASN A 146 -0.01 -17.62 -8.99
C ASN A 146 -1.39 -18.20 -9.29
N THR A 147 -2.41 -17.74 -8.57
CA THR A 147 -3.80 -18.19 -8.72
C THR A 147 -4.70 -17.10 -9.31
N TYR A 148 -4.14 -15.97 -9.74
CA TYR A 148 -4.93 -14.89 -10.31
C TYR A 148 -5.43 -15.26 -11.71
N GLY A 149 -6.73 -15.06 -11.92
CA GLY A 149 -7.38 -15.30 -13.20
C GLY A 149 -8.84 -15.66 -13.06
N LEU A 150 -9.56 -15.64 -14.19
CA LEU A 150 -10.95 -16.06 -14.23
C LEU A 150 -11.05 -17.58 -14.35
N MET A 151 -12.05 -18.16 -13.70
CA MET A 151 -12.36 -19.59 -13.77
C MET A 151 -11.20 -20.54 -13.39
N ASN A 152 -10.32 -20.13 -12.50
CA ASN A 152 -9.17 -20.91 -12.05
C ASN A 152 -9.57 -22.22 -11.31
N HIS A 153 -10.82 -22.32 -10.85
CA HIS A 153 -11.39 -23.53 -10.28
C HIS A 153 -11.66 -24.64 -11.32
N VAL A 154 -11.66 -24.30 -12.61
CA VAL A 154 -11.78 -25.27 -13.70
C VAL A 154 -10.40 -25.79 -14.06
N SER A 155 -10.08 -27.02 -13.64
CA SER A 155 -8.76 -27.64 -13.79
C SER A 155 -8.44 -28.08 -15.22
N GLU A 156 -9.47 -28.48 -15.99
CA GLU A 156 -9.33 -28.92 -17.36
C GLU A 156 -9.19 -27.73 -18.30
N LEU A 157 -8.03 -27.60 -18.95
CA LEU A 157 -7.69 -26.44 -19.79
C LEU A 157 -8.69 -26.20 -20.91
N ASP A 158 -9.13 -27.24 -21.60
CA ASP A 158 -10.08 -27.11 -22.72
C ASP A 158 -11.44 -26.58 -22.23
N GLN A 159 -11.96 -27.11 -21.12
CA GLN A 159 -13.21 -26.65 -20.51
C GLN A 159 -13.09 -25.22 -20.02
N ARG A 160 -11.95 -24.86 -19.43
CA ARG A 160 -11.69 -23.48 -19.01
C ARG A 160 -11.65 -22.53 -20.19
N ASN A 161 -10.99 -22.89 -21.28
CA ASN A 161 -10.91 -22.07 -22.50
C ASN A 161 -12.29 -21.89 -23.15
N GLU A 162 -13.10 -22.94 -23.22
CA GLU A 162 -14.49 -22.86 -23.71
C GLU A 162 -15.33 -21.93 -22.83
N ALA A 163 -15.21 -22.03 -21.49
CA ALA A 163 -15.94 -21.17 -20.56
C ALA A 163 -15.50 -19.71 -20.65
N LEU A 164 -14.20 -19.44 -20.81
CA LEU A 164 -13.67 -18.08 -21.03
C LEU A 164 -14.12 -17.51 -22.36
N GLN A 165 -14.19 -18.33 -23.42
CA GLN A 165 -14.70 -17.89 -24.72
C GLN A 165 -16.19 -17.57 -24.64
N ALA A 166 -16.99 -18.40 -23.98
CA ALA A 166 -18.42 -18.14 -23.78
C ALA A 166 -18.65 -16.85 -22.95
N PHE A 167 -17.83 -16.63 -21.93
CA PHE A 167 -17.84 -15.39 -21.15
C PHE A 167 -17.57 -14.17 -22.04
N LYS A 168 -16.52 -14.22 -22.86
CA LYS A 168 -16.14 -13.16 -23.79
C LYS A 168 -17.26 -12.87 -24.79
N ASP A 169 -17.85 -13.91 -25.37
CA ASP A 169 -18.94 -13.77 -26.37
C ASP A 169 -20.20 -13.16 -25.76
N MET A 170 -20.57 -13.56 -24.54
CA MET A 170 -21.70 -13.00 -23.79
C MET A 170 -21.52 -11.49 -23.55
N TYR A 171 -20.36 -11.07 -23.07
CA TYR A 171 -20.11 -9.66 -22.80
C TYR A 171 -19.95 -8.83 -24.09
N SER A 172 -19.31 -9.37 -25.12
CA SER A 172 -19.12 -8.67 -26.41
C SER A 172 -20.42 -8.40 -27.09
N GLN A 173 -21.42 -9.32 -27.05
CA GLN A 173 -22.71 -9.15 -27.65
C GLN A 173 -23.64 -8.18 -26.90
N ALA A 174 -23.37 -7.92 -25.61
CA ALA A 174 -24.17 -7.01 -24.81
C ALA A 174 -23.81 -5.53 -25.03
N ILE A 175 -22.67 -5.24 -25.66
CA ILE A 175 -22.26 -3.86 -26.02
C ILE A 175 -23.24 -3.29 -27.05
N GLY A 176 -23.68 -2.06 -26.79
CA GLY A 176 -24.71 -1.38 -27.62
C GLY A 176 -26.15 -1.63 -27.18
N SER A 177 -26.36 -2.42 -26.11
CA SER A 177 -27.70 -2.71 -25.58
C SER A 177 -28.22 -1.61 -24.63
N GLY A 178 -27.38 -0.66 -24.26
CA GLY A 178 -27.71 0.48 -23.40
C GLY A 178 -26.62 0.74 -22.34
N PRO A 179 -26.60 1.93 -21.71
CA PRO A 179 -25.48 2.41 -20.94
C PRO A 179 -25.09 1.50 -19.75
N VAL A 180 -26.03 0.85 -19.10
CA VAL A 180 -25.76 -0.08 -18.00
C VAL A 180 -25.09 -1.37 -18.52
N MET A 181 -25.64 -1.93 -19.63
CA MET A 181 -25.07 -3.14 -20.23
C MET A 181 -23.72 -2.86 -20.85
N ASP A 182 -23.53 -1.70 -21.47
CA ASP A 182 -22.25 -1.27 -22.02
C ASP A 182 -21.17 -1.18 -20.92
N TYR A 183 -21.52 -0.59 -19.79
CA TYR A 183 -20.61 -0.50 -18.64
C TYR A 183 -20.25 -1.89 -18.07
N LEU A 184 -21.25 -2.75 -17.84
CA LEU A 184 -21.03 -4.10 -17.32
C LEU A 184 -20.21 -4.95 -18.30
N SER A 185 -20.49 -4.83 -19.57
CA SER A 185 -19.78 -5.55 -20.63
C SER A 185 -18.33 -5.13 -20.74
N GLN A 186 -18.07 -3.82 -20.74
CA GLN A 186 -16.70 -3.30 -20.76
C GLN A 186 -15.94 -3.76 -19.52
N THR A 187 -16.55 -3.66 -18.32
CA THR A 187 -15.94 -4.13 -17.07
C THR A 187 -15.58 -5.62 -17.12
N GLY A 188 -16.46 -6.46 -17.67
CA GLY A 188 -16.20 -7.89 -17.82
C GLY A 188 -15.05 -8.20 -18.78
N LEU A 189 -15.00 -7.50 -19.91
CA LEU A 189 -13.92 -7.64 -20.91
C LEU A 189 -12.58 -7.11 -20.36
N ASP A 190 -12.61 -6.01 -19.62
CA ASP A 190 -11.41 -5.46 -18.97
C ASP A 190 -10.85 -6.42 -17.90
N ALA A 191 -11.74 -7.05 -17.12
CA ALA A 191 -11.34 -8.06 -16.13
C ALA A 191 -10.71 -9.28 -16.81
N LEU A 192 -11.27 -9.75 -17.95
CA LEU A 192 -10.70 -10.85 -18.72
C LEU A 192 -9.31 -10.48 -19.25
N LYS A 193 -9.20 -9.33 -19.91
CA LYS A 193 -7.93 -8.83 -20.45
C LYS A 193 -6.88 -8.62 -19.36
N GLY A 194 -7.27 -8.05 -18.21
CA GLY A 194 -6.39 -7.87 -17.05
C GLY A 194 -5.89 -9.20 -16.51
N ALA A 195 -6.76 -10.22 -16.43
CA ALA A 195 -6.37 -11.55 -15.98
C ALA A 195 -5.38 -12.24 -16.93
N GLU A 196 -5.57 -12.09 -18.24
CA GLU A 196 -4.65 -12.60 -19.26
C GLU A 196 -3.25 -11.92 -19.15
N ILE A 197 -3.21 -10.59 -18.97
CA ILE A 197 -1.95 -9.84 -18.87
C ILE A 197 -1.19 -10.20 -17.60
N ILE A 198 -1.89 -10.29 -16.46
CA ILE A 198 -1.29 -10.55 -15.14
C ILE A 198 -0.88 -12.02 -14.99
N GLY A 199 -1.63 -12.95 -15.59
CA GLY A 199 -1.43 -14.40 -15.39
C GLY A 199 -0.07 -14.93 -15.81
N GLY A 200 0.68 -14.23 -16.68
CA GLY A 200 2.02 -14.62 -17.11
C GLY A 200 3.16 -13.87 -16.43
N VAL A 201 2.88 -13.05 -15.41
CA VAL A 201 3.89 -12.19 -14.78
C VAL A 201 4.87 -12.98 -13.94
N THR A 202 4.41 -13.98 -13.21
CA THR A 202 5.24 -14.81 -12.33
C THR A 202 6.29 -15.63 -13.09
N ASP A 203 5.98 -16.06 -14.32
CA ASP A 203 6.89 -16.86 -15.16
C ASP A 203 8.11 -16.04 -15.65
N LYS A 204 7.98 -14.72 -15.68
CA LYS A 204 9.03 -13.81 -16.15
C LYS A 204 9.88 -13.25 -15.01
N TYR A 205 9.43 -13.43 -13.78
CA TYR A 205 10.11 -12.89 -12.61
C TYR A 205 11.26 -13.79 -12.17
N SER A 206 12.42 -13.19 -11.98
CA SER A 206 13.59 -13.85 -11.40
C SER A 206 14.28 -12.89 -10.44
N SER A 207 14.43 -13.30 -9.18
CA SER A 207 15.08 -12.51 -8.15
C SER A 207 15.74 -13.41 -7.12
N ASP A 208 16.91 -12.98 -6.64
CA ASP A 208 17.64 -13.62 -5.52
C ASP A 208 17.24 -13.01 -4.15
N VAL A 209 16.26 -12.09 -4.12
CA VAL A 209 15.76 -11.52 -2.86
C VAL A 209 14.76 -12.46 -2.22
N GLU A 210 15.07 -12.86 -0.99
CA GLU A 210 14.19 -13.71 -0.18
C GLU A 210 13.25 -12.84 0.66
N TYR A 211 11.98 -12.78 0.27
CA TYR A 211 10.95 -12.12 1.05
C TYR A 211 10.46 -13.01 2.20
N ALA A 212 10.15 -12.40 3.35
CA ALA A 212 9.57 -13.12 4.47
C ALA A 212 8.22 -13.77 4.14
N GLU A 213 7.85 -14.83 4.89
CA GLU A 213 6.62 -15.62 4.64
C GLU A 213 5.35 -14.99 5.27
N ASN A 214 5.34 -13.68 5.55
CA ASN A 214 4.15 -12.97 6.00
C ASN A 214 3.34 -12.39 4.82
N SER A 215 2.09 -12.01 5.09
CA SER A 215 1.18 -11.52 4.05
C SER A 215 1.63 -10.19 3.43
N PHE A 216 2.25 -9.31 4.22
CA PHE A 216 2.73 -8.02 3.73
C PHE A 216 3.93 -8.20 2.79
N ALA A 217 4.91 -9.00 3.18
CA ALA A 217 6.06 -9.32 2.34
C ALA A 217 5.65 -9.99 1.01
N LYS A 218 4.65 -10.89 1.05
CA LYS A 218 4.06 -11.49 -0.17
C LYS A 218 3.42 -10.44 -1.09
N SER A 219 2.71 -9.46 -0.52
CA SER A 219 2.14 -8.34 -1.30
C SER A 219 3.22 -7.45 -1.91
N MET A 220 4.28 -7.16 -1.18
CA MET A 220 5.43 -6.38 -1.68
C MET A 220 6.18 -7.14 -2.81
N LYS A 221 6.38 -8.45 -2.65
CA LYS A 221 6.91 -9.31 -3.72
C LYS A 221 6.02 -9.28 -4.96
N GLY A 222 4.70 -9.37 -4.78
CA GLY A 222 3.74 -9.26 -5.88
C GLY A 222 3.87 -7.92 -6.62
N ALA A 223 4.02 -6.82 -5.89
CA ALA A 223 4.25 -5.50 -6.47
C ALA A 223 5.57 -5.47 -7.27
N ALA A 224 6.66 -6.06 -6.77
CA ALA A 224 7.92 -6.18 -7.49
C ALA A 224 7.75 -6.98 -8.79
N GLN A 225 7.07 -8.11 -8.75
CA GLN A 225 6.78 -8.95 -9.91
C GLN A 225 6.02 -8.18 -11.01
N ILE A 226 4.95 -7.48 -10.63
CA ILE A 226 4.15 -6.66 -11.55
C ILE A 226 4.97 -5.52 -12.17
N LEU A 227 5.73 -4.79 -11.34
CA LEU A 227 6.48 -3.63 -11.82
C LEU A 227 7.72 -4.03 -12.65
N GLN A 228 8.31 -5.18 -12.37
CA GLN A 228 9.41 -5.72 -13.16
C GLN A 228 8.96 -6.26 -14.53
N ALA A 229 7.74 -6.76 -14.62
CA ALA A 229 7.18 -7.29 -15.87
C ALA A 229 6.86 -6.22 -16.93
N ASP A 230 6.88 -4.92 -16.58
CA ASP A 230 6.60 -3.77 -17.46
C ASP A 230 5.31 -3.90 -18.28
N ILE A 231 4.26 -4.38 -17.66
CA ILE A 231 2.94 -4.56 -18.28
C ILE A 231 2.10 -3.28 -18.37
N GLY A 232 2.69 -2.11 -18.05
CA GLY A 232 2.04 -0.81 -18.06
C GLY A 232 1.45 -0.39 -16.71
N THR A 233 1.69 -1.14 -15.63
CA THR A 233 1.23 -0.78 -14.28
C THR A 233 2.01 0.41 -13.73
N ARG A 234 1.28 1.41 -13.23
CA ARG A 234 1.81 2.64 -12.66
C ARG A 234 1.58 2.74 -11.14
N ILE A 235 0.56 2.07 -10.63
CA ILE A 235 0.15 2.13 -9.24
C ILE A 235 0.04 0.70 -8.71
N CYS A 236 0.80 0.39 -7.66
CA CYS A 236 0.57 -0.77 -6.82
C CYS A 236 0.04 -0.31 -5.46
N TYR A 237 -0.96 -0.98 -4.94
CA TYR A 237 -1.53 -0.69 -3.63
C TYR A 237 -1.47 -1.93 -2.75
N THR A 238 -0.97 -1.77 -1.54
CA THR A 238 -0.92 -2.84 -0.54
C THR A 238 -1.28 -2.29 0.83
N GLN A 239 -1.69 -3.18 1.73
CA GLN A 239 -2.02 -2.81 3.09
C GLN A 239 -1.46 -3.81 4.08
N HIS A 240 -1.09 -3.31 5.26
CA HIS A 240 -0.78 -4.11 6.43
C HIS A 240 -1.68 -3.67 7.59
N GLY A 241 -2.41 -4.60 8.18
CA GLY A 241 -3.44 -4.30 9.17
C GLY A 241 -2.95 -4.50 10.61
N SER A 242 -3.92 -4.40 11.54
CA SER A 242 -3.76 -4.68 12.97
C SER A 242 -3.01 -3.63 13.78
N PHE A 243 -2.80 -2.41 13.26
CA PHE A 243 -2.17 -1.32 14.01
C PHE A 243 -3.07 -0.71 15.11
N ASP A 244 -4.30 -1.20 15.29
CA ASP A 244 -5.22 -0.74 16.35
C ASP A 244 -4.84 -1.28 17.74
N ALA A 245 -3.70 -0.83 18.24
CA ALA A 245 -3.01 -1.35 19.42
C ALA A 245 -3.48 -0.71 20.73
N HIS A 246 -4.73 -0.97 21.15
CA HIS A 246 -5.26 -0.54 22.45
C HIS A 246 -4.68 -1.34 23.63
N THR A 247 -4.18 -2.55 23.38
CA THR A 247 -3.57 -3.44 24.36
C THR A 247 -2.34 -4.11 23.77
N ASN A 248 -1.39 -4.53 24.62
CA ASN A 248 -0.13 -5.13 24.21
C ASN A 248 0.63 -4.28 23.17
N GLY A 249 0.56 -2.95 23.35
CA GLY A 249 0.93 -1.97 22.33
C GLY A 249 2.35 -2.11 21.81
N ILE A 250 3.35 -2.31 22.69
CA ILE A 250 4.77 -2.43 22.28
C ILE A 250 4.98 -3.66 21.40
N ALA A 251 4.64 -4.85 21.90
CA ALA A 251 4.95 -6.10 21.18
C ALA A 251 4.19 -6.20 19.86
N LEU A 252 2.92 -5.75 19.81
CA LEU A 252 2.13 -5.70 18.59
C LEU A 252 2.76 -4.72 17.57
N GLN A 253 3.08 -3.52 18.01
CA GLN A 253 3.71 -2.49 17.16
C GLN A 253 5.05 -2.98 16.60
N GLU A 254 5.92 -3.55 17.43
CA GLU A 254 7.21 -4.07 17.01
C GLU A 254 7.07 -5.20 15.99
N GLY A 255 6.13 -6.12 16.19
CA GLY A 255 5.87 -7.19 15.22
C GLY A 255 5.44 -6.64 13.86
N LEU A 256 4.48 -5.72 13.85
CA LEU A 256 3.98 -5.11 12.61
C LEU A 256 5.05 -4.25 11.91
N LEU A 257 5.83 -3.47 12.67
CA LEU A 257 6.92 -2.67 12.10
C LEU A 257 8.09 -3.54 11.58
N THR A 258 8.31 -4.73 12.16
CA THR A 258 9.27 -5.70 11.62
C THR A 258 8.85 -6.14 10.22
N ASP A 259 7.57 -6.52 10.05
CA ASP A 259 7.03 -6.90 8.75
C ASP A 259 7.14 -5.76 7.72
N VAL A 260 6.77 -4.54 8.14
CA VAL A 260 6.83 -3.34 7.27
C VAL A 260 8.26 -3.01 6.88
N SER A 261 9.17 -2.98 7.84
CA SER A 261 10.59 -2.67 7.62
C SER A 261 11.23 -3.67 6.66
N GLY A 262 11.00 -4.97 6.89
CA GLY A 262 11.50 -6.04 6.02
C GLY A 262 10.91 -5.96 4.61
N GLY A 263 9.59 -5.93 4.49
CA GLY A 263 8.94 -5.95 3.18
C GLY A 263 9.25 -4.73 2.30
N ILE A 264 9.41 -3.55 2.90
CA ILE A 264 9.83 -2.34 2.18
C ILE A 264 11.28 -2.45 1.71
N TYR A 265 12.17 -2.92 2.58
CA TYR A 265 13.58 -3.07 2.24
C TYR A 265 13.79 -4.13 1.14
N ASP A 266 13.16 -5.29 1.28
CA ASP A 266 13.23 -6.38 0.30
C ASP A 266 12.72 -5.92 -1.07
N PHE A 267 11.60 -5.19 -1.09
CA PHE A 267 11.06 -4.60 -2.31
C PHE A 267 12.04 -3.60 -2.95
N TYR A 268 12.62 -2.69 -2.14
CA TYR A 268 13.58 -1.72 -2.64
C TYR A 268 14.83 -2.41 -3.23
N ASP A 269 15.39 -3.39 -2.51
CA ASP A 269 16.58 -4.15 -2.96
C ASP A 269 16.29 -4.93 -4.26
N ASP A 270 15.11 -5.54 -4.36
CA ASP A 270 14.67 -6.27 -5.54
C ASP A 270 14.54 -5.34 -6.76
N MET A 271 13.88 -4.18 -6.60
CA MET A 271 13.80 -3.17 -7.66
C MET A 271 15.16 -2.60 -8.03
N LYS A 272 16.05 -2.45 -7.05
CA LYS A 272 17.45 -2.00 -7.26
C LYS A 272 18.25 -2.98 -8.07
N ARG A 273 18.20 -4.26 -7.73
CA ARG A 273 18.88 -5.36 -8.49
C ARG A 273 18.35 -5.46 -9.91
N ALA A 274 17.06 -5.23 -10.11
CA ALA A 274 16.44 -5.17 -11.43
C ALA A 274 16.73 -3.89 -12.22
N ASN A 275 17.49 -2.91 -11.68
CA ASN A 275 17.75 -1.59 -12.25
C ASN A 275 16.46 -0.80 -12.56
N LYS A 276 15.45 -0.91 -11.70
CA LYS A 276 14.12 -0.26 -11.84
C LYS A 276 13.74 0.64 -10.65
N SER A 277 14.61 0.77 -9.64
CA SER A 277 14.34 1.56 -8.44
C SER A 277 14.22 3.07 -8.70
N ASP A 278 14.93 3.61 -9.70
CA ASP A 278 14.88 5.03 -10.07
C ASP A 278 13.49 5.53 -10.52
N ASP A 279 12.64 4.63 -10.96
CA ASP A 279 11.30 4.96 -11.44
C ASP A 279 10.20 4.71 -10.42
N VAL A 280 10.53 4.23 -9.21
CA VAL A 280 9.57 3.82 -8.19
C VAL A 280 9.67 4.68 -6.93
N ILE A 281 8.52 5.13 -6.43
CA ILE A 281 8.37 5.76 -5.12
C ILE A 281 7.38 4.94 -4.30
N MET A 282 7.73 4.65 -3.05
CA MET A 282 6.81 4.09 -2.06
C MET A 282 6.25 5.21 -1.19
N PHE A 283 4.94 5.20 -0.96
CA PHE A 283 4.25 6.10 -0.04
C PHE A 283 3.58 5.28 1.06
N VAL A 284 4.04 5.47 2.30
CA VAL A 284 3.56 4.74 3.48
C VAL A 284 2.76 5.70 4.35
N PHE A 285 1.51 5.35 4.68
CA PHE A 285 0.62 6.17 5.49
C PHE A 285 -0.29 5.34 6.40
N THR A 286 -0.91 6.02 7.35
CA THR A 286 -1.96 5.49 8.22
C THR A 286 -3.08 6.51 8.34
N GLU A 287 -4.29 6.09 8.75
CA GLU A 287 -5.46 6.96 8.82
C GLU A 287 -5.38 8.05 9.88
N PHE A 288 -4.65 7.79 10.97
CA PHE A 288 -4.34 8.75 12.05
C PHE A 288 -3.24 8.19 12.95
N GLY A 289 -2.62 9.06 13.77
CA GLY A 289 -1.71 8.63 14.84
C GLY A 289 -2.45 8.31 16.13
N ARG A 290 -1.69 8.01 17.18
CA ARG A 290 -2.20 7.68 18.51
C ARG A 290 -2.07 8.85 19.49
N ARG A 291 -2.80 8.82 20.60
CA ARG A 291 -2.66 9.82 21.66
C ARG A 291 -1.25 9.81 22.25
N VAL A 292 -0.81 11.00 22.68
CA VAL A 292 0.48 11.14 23.38
C VAL A 292 0.47 10.30 24.66
N LYS A 293 -0.59 10.39 25.47
CA LYS A 293 -0.74 9.65 26.71
C LYS A 293 -1.15 8.20 26.44
N ASP A 294 -0.44 7.27 27.07
CA ASP A 294 -0.82 5.86 27.06
C ASP A 294 -2.10 5.58 27.89
N ASN A 295 -2.72 4.45 27.66
CA ASN A 295 -3.88 3.97 28.43
C ASN A 295 -3.49 2.88 29.45
N GLY A 296 -2.18 2.70 29.68
CA GLY A 296 -1.62 1.72 30.62
C GLY A 296 -1.10 0.43 29.95
N ASN A 297 -1.57 0.08 28.73
CA ASN A 297 -1.16 -1.15 28.02
C ASN A 297 -1.04 -0.96 26.51
N GLY A 298 -1.51 0.16 26.00
CA GLY A 298 -1.49 0.56 24.60
C GLY A 298 -1.79 2.04 24.47
N THR A 299 -2.40 2.43 23.36
CA THR A 299 -2.74 3.83 23.07
C THR A 299 -4.11 3.94 22.41
N ASP A 300 -4.81 5.04 22.70
CA ASP A 300 -6.09 5.36 22.06
C ASP A 300 -5.89 6.16 20.77
N HIS A 301 -6.97 6.27 19.97
CA HIS A 301 -6.98 7.01 18.71
C HIS A 301 -6.63 8.49 18.92
N GLY A 302 -5.65 8.96 18.18
CA GLY A 302 -5.15 10.33 18.16
C GLY A 302 -5.53 11.09 16.88
N SER A 303 -4.60 11.89 16.38
CA SER A 303 -4.82 12.75 15.22
C SER A 303 -3.64 12.72 14.25
N GLY A 304 -2.59 13.48 14.51
CA GLY A 304 -1.40 13.53 13.66
C GLY A 304 -0.62 12.22 13.69
N GLY A 305 -0.21 11.78 12.51
CA GLY A 305 0.57 10.59 12.29
C GLY A 305 1.92 10.89 11.63
N VAL A 306 2.55 9.87 11.13
CA VAL A 306 3.74 9.94 10.28
C VAL A 306 3.43 9.32 8.92
N ALA A 307 3.98 9.90 7.87
CA ALA A 307 4.05 9.28 6.56
C ALA A 307 5.51 9.14 6.15
N PHE A 308 5.79 8.15 5.31
CA PHE A 308 7.11 7.97 4.71
C PHE A 308 7.00 8.02 3.20
N VAL A 309 7.97 8.70 2.57
CA VAL A 309 8.18 8.62 1.13
C VAL A 309 9.55 8.02 0.91
N ILE A 310 9.63 6.93 0.15
CA ILE A 310 10.84 6.11 0.03
C ILE A 310 11.15 5.84 -1.44
N GLY A 311 12.40 6.04 -1.86
CA GLY A 311 12.84 5.79 -3.23
C GLY A 311 14.12 6.51 -3.62
N ASP A 312 14.71 6.16 -4.74
CA ASP A 312 15.97 6.73 -5.23
C ASP A 312 15.88 8.22 -5.58
N GLN A 313 14.69 8.70 -5.93
CA GLN A 313 14.44 10.10 -6.31
C GLN A 313 13.91 10.95 -5.15
N VAL A 314 13.87 10.39 -3.95
CA VAL A 314 13.41 11.11 -2.75
C VAL A 314 14.57 11.93 -2.18
N ASP A 315 14.29 13.16 -1.80
CA ASP A 315 15.16 13.95 -0.96
C ASP A 315 14.91 13.52 0.50
N GLY A 316 15.81 12.67 1.00
CA GLY A 316 15.66 12.05 2.31
C GLY A 316 15.87 13.04 3.46
N GLY A 317 15.27 12.75 4.61
CA GLY A 317 15.38 13.60 5.81
C GLY A 317 14.08 13.67 6.60
N GLN A 318 13.97 14.69 7.42
CA GLN A 318 12.81 14.93 8.29
C GLN A 318 12.08 16.22 7.83
N TYR A 319 10.77 16.18 7.70
CA TYR A 319 9.91 17.25 7.21
C TYR A 319 8.69 17.48 8.11
#